data_e7d56815dea48b60e7b0778c2d9fcc6a
#
_entry.id   e7d56815dea48b60e7b0778c2d9fcc6a
#
_cell.length_a   1.000
_cell.length_b   1.000
_cell.length_c   1.000
_cell.angle_alpha   90.00
_cell.angle_beta   90.00
_cell.angle_gamma   90.00
#
_symmetry.space_group_name_H-M   'P 1'
#
loop_
_entity.id
_entity.type
_entity.pdbx_description
1 polymer ?
#
loop_
_entity_poly.entity_id
_entity_poly.type
_entity_poly.pdbx_seq_one_letter_code
_entity_poly.pdbx_strand_id
1 'polypeptide(L)'
;MCCFRGLTQRTTELRADKPTHAVLAVALLVLAGCAGTPARYPQELAAQEQALAPRWYAPPLPHDGKTTELTQWWQRWADPVLADLIAGAQELGPSIAAARAQVEAARAAVAGVEVAGRPQVSAVANAVREPSIELPLGTTLSAGLQASWTVDLWGGNAASVRAARADEASAGAGWHAARVLVAAETAQAYYGYRLCLRQLAVVTDDRASRERTARSNDITEQAGFTAPAVAALARASAADGRNRQAQQQAVCEQQLKGLVALTGMSEPQLRQQLSEAPPLPGHGALQSMLSVRALPADVIRQRPDVYRAQQDLMAAAEGVHVSQAALWPSLSLSGNVMRNRFSGGGTDITLNSWSVGPFTLSLPLLGREGLRAQASAAEARYEAAARAYAATLRQAVAEVEQSLVAQSSLAARVEATATAVDGYDRSLRATEARYRVGLANLNELEEARRLKLAADSASVALLQERIQAWIALYVALGGGFDPRQALSQE
;
A
#
# COMPACT_ATOMS: atom_id res chain seq x y z
N MET A 1 -35.16 -21.95 -96.47
CA MET A 1 -34.23 -21.31 -97.45
C MET A 1 -32.96 -20.93 -96.67
N CYS A 2 -31.93 -21.71 -96.91
CA CYS A 2 -30.57 -21.28 -97.33
C CYS A 2 -29.91 -20.19 -96.40
N CYS A 3 -28.70 -20.33 -95.92
CA CYS A 3 -27.49 -21.00 -96.37
C CYS A 3 -26.46 -21.13 -95.22
N PHE A 4 -25.68 -22.17 -95.37
CA PHE A 4 -24.42 -22.53 -94.73
C PHE A 4 -23.31 -21.43 -94.80
N ARG A 5 -22.43 -21.42 -93.78
CA ARG A 5 -20.93 -21.30 -93.73
C ARG A 5 -20.52 -20.42 -92.55
N GLY A 6 -19.51 -20.62 -91.78
CA GLY A 6 -18.31 -21.46 -91.83
C GLY A 6 -17.61 -21.50 -90.50
N LEU A 7 -16.84 -22.54 -90.26
CA LEU A 7 -15.93 -22.78 -89.15
C LEU A 7 -14.83 -21.72 -89.03
N THR A 8 -14.55 -21.30 -87.79
CA THR A 8 -13.18 -21.07 -87.35
C THR A 8 -13.10 -21.26 -85.86
N GLN A 9 -12.34 -22.26 -85.45
CA GLN A 9 -11.84 -22.49 -84.08
C GLN A 9 -11.04 -21.28 -83.64
N ARG A 10 -11.39 -20.71 -82.49
CA ARG A 10 -10.48 -19.91 -81.68
C ARG A 10 -10.42 -20.55 -80.32
N THR A 11 -9.29 -21.22 -80.09
CA THR A 11 -8.77 -21.56 -78.78
C THR A 11 -8.66 -20.30 -77.95
N THR A 12 -9.50 -20.15 -76.94
CA THR A 12 -9.36 -19.16 -75.89
C THR A 12 -8.54 -19.76 -74.78
N GLU A 13 -7.27 -19.37 -74.68
CA GLU A 13 -6.40 -19.54 -73.55
C GLU A 13 -7.10 -18.91 -72.33
N LEU A 14 -7.49 -19.72 -71.35
CA LEU A 14 -7.86 -19.31 -70.01
C LEU A 14 -6.61 -18.80 -69.30
N ARG A 15 -6.46 -17.48 -69.29
CA ARG A 15 -5.51 -16.80 -68.42
C ARG A 15 -5.88 -17.07 -66.94
N ALA A 16 -5.16 -17.99 -66.36
CA ALA A 16 -5.11 -18.22 -64.92
C ALA A 16 -4.28 -17.16 -64.22
N ASP A 17 -4.85 -15.97 -63.92
CA ASP A 17 -4.11 -14.94 -63.20
C ASP A 17 -5.03 -13.98 -62.37
N LYS A 18 -5.87 -14.54 -61.52
CA LYS A 18 -6.70 -13.76 -60.59
C LYS A 18 -6.79 -14.18 -59.13
N PRO A 19 -6.22 -15.28 -58.62
CA PRO A 19 -6.23 -15.54 -57.19
C PRO A 19 -5.11 -14.86 -56.41
N THR A 20 -3.97 -14.53 -57.07
CA THR A 20 -2.82 -13.93 -56.36
C THR A 20 -3.05 -12.52 -55.94
N HIS A 21 -3.81 -11.71 -56.70
CA HIS A 21 -4.11 -10.31 -56.29
C HIS A 21 -5.16 -10.23 -55.20
N ALA A 22 -6.09 -11.15 -55.12
CA ALA A 22 -7.09 -11.24 -54.02
C ALA A 22 -6.39 -11.61 -52.69
N VAL A 23 -5.45 -12.55 -52.73
CA VAL A 23 -4.65 -12.95 -51.53
C VAL A 23 -3.73 -11.83 -51.08
N LEU A 24 -3.10 -11.11 -52.03
CA LEU A 24 -2.26 -9.95 -51.71
C LEU A 24 -3.10 -8.76 -51.17
N ALA A 25 -4.28 -8.52 -51.67
CA ALA A 25 -5.18 -7.47 -51.19
C ALA A 25 -5.70 -7.77 -49.77
N VAL A 26 -6.02 -9.04 -49.47
CA VAL A 26 -6.40 -9.49 -48.14
C VAL A 26 -5.20 -9.41 -47.19
N ALA A 27 -3.99 -9.77 -47.61
CA ALA A 27 -2.77 -9.62 -46.84
C ALA A 27 -2.41 -8.15 -46.53
N LEU A 28 -2.60 -7.25 -47.50
CA LEU A 28 -2.41 -5.80 -47.31
C LEU A 28 -3.48 -5.16 -46.41
N LEU A 29 -4.72 -5.61 -46.47
CA LEU A 29 -5.77 -5.16 -45.56
C LEU A 29 -5.54 -5.63 -44.12
N VAL A 30 -4.96 -6.81 -43.93
CA VAL A 30 -4.55 -7.33 -42.61
C VAL A 30 -3.35 -6.57 -42.06
N LEU A 31 -2.40 -6.17 -42.90
CA LEU A 31 -1.25 -5.33 -42.50
C LEU A 31 -1.61 -3.88 -42.17
N ALA A 32 -2.63 -3.32 -42.78
CA ALA A 32 -3.13 -1.96 -42.51
C ALA A 32 -3.92 -1.90 -41.17
N GLY A 33 -4.41 -3.03 -40.65
CA GLY A 33 -5.08 -3.13 -39.35
C GLY A 33 -4.15 -3.10 -38.12
N CYS A 34 -2.81 -3.10 -38.33
CA CYS A 34 -1.83 -3.10 -37.26
C CYS A 34 -1.57 -1.73 -36.59
N ALA A 35 -2.28 -0.66 -36.96
CA ALA A 35 -2.26 0.59 -36.21
C ALA A 35 -3.16 0.42 -34.96
N GLY A 36 -2.61 -0.17 -33.89
CA GLY A 36 -3.27 -0.22 -32.59
C GLY A 36 -3.72 1.18 -32.20
N THR A 37 -4.98 1.32 -31.81
CA THR A 37 -5.50 2.56 -31.22
C THR A 37 -4.58 2.96 -30.07
N PRO A 38 -4.03 4.18 -30.05
CA PRO A 38 -3.15 4.61 -28.98
C PRO A 38 -3.91 4.50 -27.66
N ALA A 39 -3.27 3.93 -26.66
CA ALA A 39 -3.83 3.80 -25.33
C ALA A 39 -4.30 5.18 -24.84
N ARG A 40 -5.55 5.30 -24.39
CA ARG A 40 -6.13 6.58 -23.91
C ARG A 40 -5.56 7.01 -22.54
N TYR A 41 -5.06 6.05 -21.76
CA TYR A 41 -4.61 6.30 -20.38
C TYR A 41 -3.49 7.35 -20.23
N PRO A 42 -2.50 7.52 -21.14
CA PRO A 42 -1.48 8.56 -20.97
C PRO A 42 -2.05 9.98 -21.00
N GLN A 43 -3.10 10.21 -21.78
CA GLN A 43 -3.76 11.51 -21.87
C GLN A 43 -4.60 11.81 -20.62
N GLU A 44 -5.28 10.80 -20.07
CA GLU A 44 -6.07 10.95 -18.85
C GLU A 44 -5.19 11.16 -17.61
N LEU A 45 -4.06 10.44 -17.51
CA LEU A 45 -3.06 10.67 -16.47
C LEU A 45 -2.53 12.10 -16.50
N ALA A 46 -2.10 12.57 -17.67
CA ALA A 46 -1.59 13.92 -17.83
C ALA A 46 -2.64 14.99 -17.48
N ALA A 47 -3.89 14.81 -17.89
CA ALA A 47 -4.98 15.73 -17.56
C ALA A 47 -5.27 15.80 -16.05
N GLN A 48 -5.26 14.66 -15.35
CA GLN A 48 -5.48 14.62 -13.90
C GLN A 48 -4.32 15.21 -13.12
N GLU A 49 -3.07 14.98 -13.56
CA GLU A 49 -1.90 15.59 -12.95
C GLU A 49 -1.83 17.10 -13.17
N GLN A 50 -2.25 17.60 -14.34
CA GLN A 50 -2.35 19.04 -14.63
C GLN A 50 -3.44 19.74 -13.80
N ALA A 51 -4.46 19.00 -13.33
CA ALA A 51 -5.50 19.53 -12.46
C ALA A 51 -5.04 19.70 -11.00
N LEU A 52 -3.86 19.20 -10.62
CA LEU A 52 -3.30 19.40 -9.29
C LEU A 52 -2.87 20.86 -9.11
N ALA A 53 -3.16 21.42 -7.92
CA ALA A 53 -2.74 22.78 -7.60
C ALA A 53 -1.20 22.89 -7.65
N PRO A 54 -0.65 23.96 -8.27
CA PRO A 54 0.80 24.12 -8.39
C PRO A 54 1.48 24.46 -7.05
N ARG A 55 0.72 24.71 -6.01
CA ARG A 55 1.21 25.03 -4.66
C ARG A 55 0.21 24.56 -3.61
N TRP A 56 0.72 24.33 -2.42
CA TRP A 56 -0.12 24.06 -1.24
C TRP A 56 -0.84 25.34 -0.80
N TYR A 57 -2.09 25.22 -0.36
CA TYR A 57 -2.86 26.31 0.23
C TYR A 57 -2.58 26.45 1.73
N ALA A 58 -2.16 25.37 2.40
CA ALA A 58 -1.74 25.42 3.79
C ALA A 58 -0.53 26.31 4.00
N PRO A 59 -0.38 26.94 5.19
CA PRO A 59 0.80 27.74 5.51
C PRO A 59 2.08 26.93 5.34
N PRO A 60 3.12 27.48 4.65
CA PRO A 60 4.40 26.80 4.50
C PRO A 60 5.04 26.59 5.87
N LEU A 61 5.57 25.42 6.09
CA LEU A 61 6.43 25.20 7.26
C LEU A 61 7.80 25.86 7.04
N PRO A 62 8.38 26.49 8.05
CA PRO A 62 9.67 27.18 7.91
C PRO A 62 10.81 26.18 7.76
N HIS A 63 11.08 25.68 6.54
CA HIS A 63 12.21 24.75 6.34
C HIS A 63 12.63 24.42 4.91
N ASP A 64 13.94 24.01 4.79
CA ASP A 64 14.65 23.65 3.56
C ASP A 64 14.69 22.13 3.24
N GLY A 65 13.74 21.33 3.68
CA GLY A 65 13.75 19.89 3.51
C GLY A 65 13.70 19.45 2.04
N LYS A 66 14.60 18.54 1.64
CA LYS A 66 14.58 17.86 0.36
C LYS A 66 13.83 16.53 0.50
N THR A 67 13.04 16.14 -0.51
CA THR A 67 12.29 14.88 -0.52
C THR A 67 13.18 13.64 -0.41
N THR A 68 14.40 13.71 -0.94
CA THR A 68 15.42 12.65 -0.85
C THR A 68 15.82 12.30 0.59
N GLU A 69 15.48 13.14 1.56
CA GLU A 69 15.81 12.92 2.96
C GLU A 69 14.72 12.16 3.74
N LEU A 70 13.58 11.84 3.10
CA LEU A 70 12.50 11.07 3.72
C LEU A 70 12.88 9.62 4.01
N THR A 71 13.77 9.01 3.22
CA THR A 71 14.30 7.66 3.45
C THR A 71 15.13 7.55 4.74
N GLN A 72 15.75 8.66 5.15
CA GLN A 72 16.55 8.76 6.38
C GLN A 72 15.81 9.49 7.51
N TRP A 73 14.49 9.61 7.38
CA TRP A 73 13.66 10.37 8.27
C TRP A 73 13.82 10.01 9.76
N TRP A 74 13.83 8.73 10.08
CA TRP A 74 13.96 8.23 11.45
C TRP A 74 15.36 8.46 12.02
N GLN A 75 16.39 8.51 11.19
CA GLN A 75 17.77 8.80 11.61
C GLN A 75 17.96 10.25 12.07
N ARG A 76 17.16 11.18 11.53
CA ARG A 76 17.20 12.60 11.95
C ARG A 76 16.75 12.84 13.38
N TRP A 77 15.94 11.93 13.92
CA TRP A 77 15.52 11.99 15.30
C TRP A 77 16.66 11.70 16.28
N ALA A 78 17.82 11.27 15.77
CA ALA A 78 18.99 10.87 16.58
C ALA A 78 18.60 9.92 17.72
N ASP A 79 17.59 9.06 17.46
CA ASP A 79 17.07 8.08 18.40
C ASP A 79 17.33 6.67 17.84
N PRO A 80 18.48 6.05 18.20
CA PRO A 80 18.85 4.74 17.72
C PRO A 80 17.87 3.67 18.18
N VAL A 81 17.26 3.82 19.36
CA VAL A 81 16.29 2.87 19.88
C VAL A 81 15.05 2.82 19.00
N LEU A 82 14.55 3.98 18.56
CA LEU A 82 13.44 4.02 17.60
C LEU A 82 13.79 3.32 16.28
N ALA A 83 14.99 3.59 15.75
CA ALA A 83 15.42 2.98 14.49
C ALA A 83 15.49 1.45 14.58
N ASP A 84 16.03 0.92 15.68
CA ASP A 84 16.13 -0.52 15.92
C ASP A 84 14.74 -1.17 16.10
N LEU A 85 13.83 -0.50 16.81
CA LEU A 85 12.46 -0.99 16.98
C LEU A 85 11.69 -1.02 15.65
N ILE A 86 11.87 0.00 14.79
CA ILE A 86 11.27 0.03 13.46
C ILE A 86 11.83 -1.12 12.60
N ALA A 87 13.14 -1.34 12.62
CA ALA A 87 13.77 -2.41 11.86
C ALA A 87 13.24 -3.78 12.30
N GLY A 88 13.17 -4.04 13.61
CA GLY A 88 12.61 -5.29 14.16
C GLY A 88 11.14 -5.48 13.82
N ALA A 89 10.32 -4.44 13.93
CA ALA A 89 8.90 -4.50 13.57
C ALA A 89 8.68 -4.72 12.06
N GLN A 90 9.54 -4.17 11.21
CA GLN A 90 9.49 -4.41 9.76
C GLN A 90 9.91 -5.84 9.38
N GLU A 91 10.82 -6.45 10.11
CA GLU A 91 11.24 -7.84 9.88
C GLU A 91 10.14 -8.84 10.27
N LEU A 92 9.45 -8.60 11.38
CA LEU A 92 8.43 -9.51 11.93
C LEU A 92 7.00 -9.17 11.50
N GLY A 93 6.77 -8.02 10.86
CA GLY A 93 5.45 -7.50 10.53
C GLY A 93 4.66 -8.42 9.60
N PRO A 94 3.51 -8.99 10.03
CA PRO A 94 2.70 -9.88 9.19
C PRO A 94 2.15 -9.18 7.94
N SER A 95 1.88 -7.89 8.02
CA SER A 95 1.43 -7.07 6.87
C SER A 95 2.52 -6.96 5.79
N ILE A 96 3.79 -6.83 6.19
CA ILE A 96 4.93 -6.80 5.28
C ILE A 96 5.16 -8.17 4.64
N ALA A 97 5.08 -9.24 5.44
CA ALA A 97 5.17 -10.61 4.93
C ALA A 97 4.06 -10.93 3.92
N ALA A 98 2.81 -10.51 4.21
CA ALA A 98 1.68 -10.66 3.29
C ALA A 98 1.90 -9.85 2.00
N ALA A 99 2.37 -8.60 2.11
CA ALA A 99 2.66 -7.77 0.95
C ALA A 99 3.80 -8.35 0.10
N ARG A 100 4.85 -8.92 0.72
CA ARG A 100 5.92 -9.63 0.01
C ARG A 100 5.39 -10.86 -0.73
N ALA A 101 4.51 -11.64 -0.10
CA ALA A 101 3.87 -12.77 -0.78
C ALA A 101 3.04 -12.34 -2.01
N GLN A 102 2.41 -11.16 -1.97
CA GLN A 102 1.72 -10.59 -3.13
C GLN A 102 2.70 -10.23 -4.26
N VAL A 103 3.88 -9.69 -3.95
CA VAL A 103 4.92 -9.44 -4.96
C VAL A 103 5.35 -10.74 -5.64
N GLU A 104 5.65 -11.78 -4.85
CA GLU A 104 6.05 -13.07 -5.41
C GLU A 104 4.92 -13.73 -6.26
N ALA A 105 3.67 -13.59 -5.82
CA ALA A 105 2.51 -14.06 -6.60
C ALA A 105 2.37 -13.29 -7.94
N ALA A 106 2.60 -11.97 -7.93
CA ALA A 106 2.55 -11.15 -9.13
C ALA A 106 3.71 -11.50 -10.10
N ARG A 107 4.93 -11.73 -9.60
CA ARG A 107 6.06 -12.22 -10.39
C ARG A 107 5.76 -13.58 -11.06
N ALA A 108 5.19 -14.50 -10.29
CA ALA A 108 4.78 -15.80 -10.85
C ALA A 108 3.69 -15.63 -11.93
N ALA A 109 2.77 -14.68 -11.76
CA ALA A 109 1.75 -14.37 -12.78
C ALA A 109 2.39 -13.81 -14.06
N VAL A 110 3.37 -12.89 -13.97
CA VAL A 110 4.12 -12.39 -15.13
C VAL A 110 4.79 -13.54 -15.87
N ALA A 111 5.53 -14.40 -15.16
CA ALA A 111 6.19 -15.55 -15.75
C ALA A 111 5.18 -16.50 -16.44
N GLY A 112 4.03 -16.73 -15.82
CA GLY A 112 2.96 -17.55 -16.39
C GLY A 112 2.40 -16.99 -17.71
N VAL A 113 2.14 -15.67 -17.76
CA VAL A 113 1.62 -15.02 -18.97
C VAL A 113 2.68 -14.94 -20.07
N GLU A 114 3.94 -14.71 -19.74
CA GLU A 114 5.05 -14.72 -20.72
C GLU A 114 5.24 -16.08 -21.38
N VAL A 115 5.12 -17.17 -20.61
CA VAL A 115 5.20 -18.53 -21.12
C VAL A 115 4.00 -18.86 -22.00
N ALA A 116 2.80 -18.38 -21.66
CA ALA A 116 1.59 -18.63 -22.47
C ALA A 116 1.70 -18.10 -23.92
N GLY A 117 2.50 -17.07 -24.15
CA GLY A 117 2.79 -16.52 -25.48
C GLY A 117 3.87 -17.26 -26.28
N ARG A 118 4.54 -18.24 -25.71
CA ARG A 118 5.63 -19.01 -26.35
C ARG A 118 5.13 -20.39 -26.78
N PRO A 119 5.82 -21.05 -27.75
CA PRO A 119 5.57 -22.45 -28.05
C PRO A 119 5.72 -23.33 -26.80
N GLN A 120 4.71 -24.12 -26.52
CA GLN A 120 4.68 -25.05 -25.39
C GLN A 120 4.90 -26.47 -25.90
N VAL A 121 5.77 -27.21 -25.25
CA VAL A 121 6.04 -28.63 -25.56
C VAL A 121 5.75 -29.46 -24.33
N SER A 122 4.94 -30.48 -24.49
CA SER A 122 4.58 -31.43 -23.43
C SER A 122 4.85 -32.87 -23.85
N ALA A 123 5.28 -33.71 -22.92
CA ALA A 123 5.32 -35.13 -23.09
C ALA A 123 3.93 -35.70 -22.74
N VAL A 124 3.39 -36.51 -23.63
CA VAL A 124 2.07 -37.12 -23.45
C VAL A 124 2.18 -38.66 -23.60
N ALA A 125 1.45 -39.36 -22.77
CA ALA A 125 1.28 -40.80 -22.86
C ALA A 125 -0.22 -41.14 -22.68
N ASN A 126 -0.79 -41.85 -23.63
CA ASN A 126 -2.19 -42.21 -23.64
C ASN A 126 -2.36 -43.73 -23.86
N ALA A 127 -3.32 -44.32 -23.22
CA ALA A 127 -3.75 -45.68 -23.45
C ALA A 127 -5.25 -45.66 -23.73
N VAL A 128 -5.64 -46.10 -24.92
CA VAL A 128 -7.06 -46.15 -25.35
C VAL A 128 -7.39 -47.55 -25.78
N ARG A 129 -8.54 -48.09 -25.35
CA ARG A 129 -9.08 -49.36 -25.78
C ARG A 129 -10.43 -49.13 -26.45
N GLU A 130 -10.44 -49.26 -27.76
CA GLU A 130 -11.61 -48.99 -28.58
C GLU A 130 -11.68 -49.91 -29.81
N PRO A 131 -12.85 -50.21 -30.37
CA PRO A 131 -12.98 -50.75 -31.71
C PRO A 131 -12.78 -49.63 -32.73
N SER A 132 -12.05 -49.91 -33.83
CA SER A 132 -11.95 -48.99 -34.97
C SER A 132 -12.57 -49.59 -36.19
N ILE A 133 -13.00 -48.79 -37.18
CA ILE A 133 -13.59 -49.24 -38.42
C ILE A 133 -12.61 -50.16 -39.19
N GLU A 134 -11.29 -49.91 -39.05
CA GLU A 134 -10.26 -50.63 -39.78
C GLU A 134 -9.54 -51.71 -38.95
N LEU A 135 -9.67 -51.65 -37.61
CA LEU A 135 -8.95 -52.55 -36.69
C LEU A 135 -9.93 -53.14 -35.66
N PRO A 136 -9.77 -54.43 -35.30
CA PRO A 136 -10.58 -55.07 -34.28
C PRO A 136 -10.41 -54.39 -32.93
N LEU A 137 -11.25 -54.76 -31.95
CA LEU A 137 -11.09 -54.26 -30.57
C LEU A 137 -9.68 -54.49 -30.09
N GLY A 138 -8.96 -53.40 -29.79
CA GLY A 138 -7.57 -53.41 -29.36
C GLY A 138 -7.24 -52.30 -28.41
N THR A 139 -6.04 -52.32 -27.90
CA THR A 139 -5.46 -51.26 -27.05
C THR A 139 -4.39 -50.51 -27.84
N THR A 140 -4.54 -49.21 -27.98
CA THR A 140 -3.53 -48.32 -28.52
C THR A 140 -2.81 -47.66 -27.39
N LEU A 141 -1.48 -47.83 -27.31
CA LEU A 141 -0.58 -47.10 -26.43
C LEU A 141 0.13 -46.07 -27.28
N SER A 142 0.02 -44.79 -26.88
CA SER A 142 0.69 -43.66 -27.56
C SER A 142 1.55 -42.92 -26.56
N ALA A 143 2.79 -42.67 -26.93
CA ALA A 143 3.71 -41.86 -26.16
C ALA A 143 4.56 -40.95 -27.07
N GLY A 144 4.76 -39.69 -26.66
CA GLY A 144 5.55 -38.77 -27.48
C GLY A 144 5.55 -37.35 -26.96
N LEU A 145 5.93 -36.42 -27.83
CA LEU A 145 5.94 -35.00 -27.59
C LEU A 145 4.85 -34.31 -28.41
N GLN A 146 4.16 -33.39 -27.78
CA GLN A 146 3.19 -32.50 -28.40
C GLN A 146 3.58 -31.06 -28.22
N ALA A 147 3.60 -30.29 -29.29
CA ALA A 147 3.84 -28.84 -29.29
C ALA A 147 2.56 -28.10 -29.63
N SER A 148 2.33 -26.97 -28.98
CA SER A 148 1.24 -26.04 -29.31
C SER A 148 1.70 -24.61 -29.14
N TRP A 149 1.23 -23.72 -30.01
CA TRP A 149 1.52 -22.29 -29.94
C TRP A 149 0.36 -21.48 -30.53
N THR A 150 -0.08 -20.46 -29.78
CA THR A 150 -1.03 -19.47 -30.27
C THR A 150 -0.26 -18.21 -30.66
N VAL A 151 -0.34 -17.85 -31.94
CA VAL A 151 0.36 -16.68 -32.47
C VAL A 151 -0.38 -15.42 -32.09
N ASP A 152 0.31 -14.46 -31.47
CA ASP A 152 -0.27 -13.18 -31.02
C ASP A 152 -0.41 -12.20 -32.20
N LEU A 153 -1.45 -12.37 -33.02
CA LEU A 153 -1.69 -11.52 -34.19
C LEU A 153 -2.20 -10.13 -33.84
N TRP A 154 -2.89 -9.98 -32.71
CA TRP A 154 -3.61 -8.77 -32.32
C TRP A 154 -3.07 -8.12 -31.06
N GLY A 155 -1.95 -8.60 -30.55
CA GLY A 155 -1.29 -8.07 -29.39
C GLY A 155 -1.99 -8.39 -28.05
N GLY A 156 -2.92 -9.33 -28.03
CA GLY A 156 -3.64 -9.70 -26.82
C GLY A 156 -2.75 -10.32 -25.75
N ASN A 157 -1.80 -11.20 -26.14
CA ASN A 157 -0.84 -11.76 -25.22
C ASN A 157 0.19 -10.71 -24.77
N ALA A 158 0.69 -9.88 -25.67
CA ALA A 158 1.57 -8.76 -25.33
C ALA A 158 0.90 -7.79 -24.34
N ALA A 159 -0.40 -7.48 -24.52
CA ALA A 159 -1.17 -6.67 -23.59
C ALA A 159 -1.32 -7.37 -22.23
N SER A 160 -1.56 -8.69 -22.20
CA SER A 160 -1.63 -9.47 -20.97
C SER A 160 -0.30 -9.42 -20.18
N VAL A 161 0.83 -9.51 -20.85
CA VAL A 161 2.15 -9.36 -20.21
C VAL A 161 2.33 -7.95 -19.63
N ARG A 162 1.92 -6.90 -20.37
CA ARG A 162 2.00 -5.52 -19.84
C ARG A 162 1.08 -5.31 -18.65
N ALA A 163 -0.13 -5.87 -18.67
CA ALA A 163 -1.05 -5.85 -17.53
C ALA A 163 -0.42 -6.53 -16.31
N ALA A 164 0.10 -7.75 -16.48
CA ALA A 164 0.73 -8.49 -15.38
C ALA A 164 1.95 -7.77 -14.79
N ARG A 165 2.77 -7.11 -15.62
CA ARG A 165 3.90 -6.28 -15.16
C ARG A 165 3.43 -5.03 -14.41
N ALA A 166 2.34 -4.41 -14.81
CA ALA A 166 1.73 -3.31 -14.07
C ALA A 166 1.20 -3.80 -12.70
N ASP A 167 0.57 -4.98 -12.65
CA ASP A 167 0.13 -5.60 -11.39
C ASP A 167 1.32 -5.93 -10.47
N GLU A 168 2.46 -6.40 -11.01
CA GLU A 168 3.69 -6.61 -10.24
C GLU A 168 4.24 -5.30 -9.67
N ALA A 169 4.29 -4.24 -10.47
CA ALA A 169 4.71 -2.91 -9.99
C ALA A 169 3.76 -2.35 -8.93
N SER A 170 2.45 -2.60 -9.07
CA SER A 170 1.41 -2.28 -8.07
C SER A 170 1.66 -3.03 -6.76
N ALA A 171 1.93 -4.34 -6.83
CA ALA A 171 2.26 -5.15 -5.65
C ALA A 171 3.54 -4.68 -4.95
N GLY A 172 4.59 -4.32 -5.71
CA GLY A 172 5.83 -3.74 -5.20
C GLY A 172 5.59 -2.44 -4.42
N ALA A 173 4.78 -1.53 -4.96
CA ALA A 173 4.38 -0.31 -4.27
C ALA A 173 3.58 -0.61 -3.00
N GLY A 174 2.71 -1.63 -3.02
CA GLY A 174 1.98 -2.11 -1.84
C GLY A 174 2.90 -2.59 -0.72
N TRP A 175 3.98 -3.28 -1.06
CA TRP A 175 4.99 -3.69 -0.08
C TRP A 175 5.72 -2.49 0.56
N HIS A 176 6.09 -1.48 -0.23
CA HIS A 176 6.66 -0.25 0.32
C HIS A 176 5.68 0.50 1.22
N ALA A 177 4.40 0.59 0.82
CA ALA A 177 3.36 1.19 1.66
C ALA A 177 3.22 0.47 3.01
N ALA A 178 3.25 -0.86 3.03
CA ALA A 178 3.21 -1.64 4.27
C ALA A 178 4.40 -1.32 5.20
N ARG A 179 5.61 -1.19 4.64
CA ARG A 179 6.81 -0.81 5.42
C ARG A 179 6.68 0.58 6.04
N VAL A 180 6.16 1.55 5.28
CA VAL A 180 5.93 2.92 5.77
C VAL A 180 4.92 2.93 6.91
N LEU A 181 3.82 2.18 6.78
CA LEU A 181 2.79 2.08 7.80
C LEU A 181 3.29 1.40 9.08
N VAL A 182 4.03 0.29 8.96
CA VAL A 182 4.62 -0.39 10.13
C VAL A 182 5.63 0.51 10.84
N ALA A 183 6.45 1.27 10.10
CA ALA A 183 7.37 2.24 10.70
C ALA A 183 6.61 3.35 11.45
N ALA A 184 5.55 3.87 10.86
CA ALA A 184 4.71 4.91 11.48
C ALA A 184 4.00 4.39 12.74
N GLU A 185 3.42 3.18 12.68
CA GLU A 185 2.75 2.53 13.82
C GLU A 185 3.72 2.27 14.98
N THR A 186 4.91 1.76 14.68
CA THR A 186 5.96 1.52 15.66
C THR A 186 6.41 2.84 16.31
N ALA A 187 6.60 3.90 15.53
CA ALA A 187 6.97 5.22 16.04
C ALA A 187 5.86 5.81 16.92
N GLN A 188 4.60 5.69 16.53
CA GLN A 188 3.45 6.13 17.33
C GLN A 188 3.37 5.39 18.65
N ALA A 189 3.53 4.07 18.66
CA ALA A 189 3.52 3.25 19.87
C ALA A 189 4.71 3.59 20.79
N TYR A 190 5.91 3.77 20.23
CA TYR A 190 7.11 4.13 20.98
C TYR A 190 6.99 5.49 21.66
N TYR A 191 6.62 6.53 20.92
CA TYR A 191 6.44 7.85 21.52
C TYR A 191 5.22 7.91 22.42
N GLY A 192 4.16 7.18 22.10
CA GLY A 192 2.99 7.02 22.97
C GLY A 192 3.40 6.53 24.36
N TYR A 193 4.15 5.44 24.45
CA TYR A 193 4.67 4.90 25.71
C TYR A 193 5.54 5.91 26.46
N ARG A 194 6.50 6.56 25.79
CA ARG A 194 7.40 7.52 26.42
C ARG A 194 6.67 8.75 26.97
N LEU A 195 5.67 9.25 26.22
CA LEU A 195 4.81 10.34 26.66
C LEU A 195 3.86 9.94 27.78
N CYS A 196 3.40 8.68 27.78
CA CYS A 196 2.67 8.10 28.89
C CYS A 196 3.49 8.13 30.18
N LEU A 197 4.77 7.77 30.14
CA LEU A 197 5.67 7.87 31.30
C LEU A 197 5.85 9.31 31.76
N ARG A 198 5.92 10.29 30.83
CA ARG A 198 5.96 11.70 31.19
C ARG A 198 4.67 12.15 31.88
N GLN A 199 3.51 11.71 31.41
CA GLN A 199 2.22 11.97 32.05
C GLN A 199 2.13 11.28 33.41
N LEU A 200 2.68 10.08 33.54
CA LEU A 200 2.77 9.35 34.83
C LEU A 200 3.62 10.15 35.85
N ALA A 201 4.69 10.78 35.44
CA ALA A 201 5.48 11.66 36.30
C ALA A 201 4.64 12.85 36.81
N VAL A 202 3.89 13.52 35.92
CA VAL A 202 3.00 14.63 36.27
C VAL A 202 1.98 14.23 37.35
N VAL A 203 1.28 13.11 37.16
CA VAL A 203 0.26 12.66 38.12
C VAL A 203 0.89 12.10 39.42
N THR A 204 2.13 11.62 39.35
CA THR A 204 2.88 11.16 40.54
C THR A 204 3.27 12.33 41.43
N ASP A 205 3.72 13.44 40.84
CA ASP A 205 4.05 14.66 41.58
C ASP A 205 2.80 15.28 42.21
N ASP A 206 1.68 15.35 41.49
CA ASP A 206 0.38 15.77 42.04
C ASP A 206 -0.05 14.89 43.21
N ARG A 207 0.00 13.55 43.08
CA ARG A 207 -0.28 12.62 44.18
C ARG A 207 0.59 12.91 45.39
N ALA A 208 1.90 13.03 45.20
CA ALA A 208 2.83 13.25 46.30
C ALA A 208 2.54 14.59 47.04
N SER A 209 2.14 15.63 46.29
CA SER A 209 1.72 16.91 46.89
C SER A 209 0.45 16.78 47.73
N ARG A 210 -0.60 16.09 47.19
CA ARG A 210 -1.86 15.83 47.92
C ARG A 210 -1.66 14.98 49.19
N GLU A 211 -0.82 13.96 49.13
CA GLU A 211 -0.51 13.13 50.28
C GLU A 211 0.23 13.89 51.39
N ARG A 212 1.14 14.82 51.02
CA ARG A 212 1.79 15.68 52.03
C ARG A 212 0.76 16.56 52.73
N THR A 213 -0.18 17.15 51.99
CA THR A 213 -1.26 17.97 52.56
C THR A 213 -2.19 17.14 53.45
N ALA A 214 -2.59 15.94 53.01
CA ALA A 214 -3.44 15.06 53.85
C ALA A 214 -2.76 14.71 55.16
N ARG A 215 -1.48 14.29 55.13
CA ARG A 215 -0.73 14.02 56.38
C ARG A 215 -0.64 15.22 57.32
N SER A 216 -0.41 16.43 56.78
CA SER A 216 -0.38 17.65 57.58
C SER A 216 -1.74 17.93 58.23
N ASN A 217 -2.84 17.79 57.48
CA ASN A 217 -4.19 18.01 58.00
C ASN A 217 -4.59 16.93 59.05
N ASP A 218 -4.14 15.68 58.90
CA ASP A 218 -4.38 14.63 59.90
C ASP A 218 -3.69 14.96 61.21
N ILE A 219 -2.43 15.43 61.21
CA ILE A 219 -1.70 15.84 62.39
C ILE A 219 -2.38 17.01 63.10
N THR A 220 -2.80 18.02 62.34
CA THR A 220 -3.45 19.22 62.89
C THR A 220 -4.89 18.94 63.35
N GLU A 221 -5.62 18.01 62.71
CA GLU A 221 -6.92 17.51 63.18
C GLU A 221 -6.78 16.82 64.56
N GLN A 222 -5.79 15.91 64.71
CA GLN A 222 -5.52 15.21 65.95
C GLN A 222 -5.13 16.18 67.09
N ALA A 223 -4.46 17.28 66.74
CA ALA A 223 -4.10 18.33 67.68
C ALA A 223 -5.26 19.33 67.94
N GLY A 224 -6.40 19.18 67.30
CA GLY A 224 -7.59 20.05 67.48
C GLY A 224 -7.54 21.37 66.71
N PHE A 225 -6.55 21.59 65.82
CA PHE A 225 -6.38 22.82 65.08
C PHE A 225 -7.06 22.83 63.70
N THR A 226 -7.50 21.66 63.19
CA THR A 226 -8.17 21.54 61.90
C THR A 226 -9.54 20.89 62.06
N ALA A 227 -10.57 21.41 61.42
CA ALA A 227 -11.91 20.83 61.44
C ALA A 227 -11.88 19.44 60.77
N PRO A 228 -12.63 18.43 61.28
CA PRO A 228 -12.68 17.08 60.69
C PRO A 228 -13.09 17.05 59.22
N ALA A 229 -13.96 17.96 58.77
CA ALA A 229 -14.39 18.08 57.38
C ALA A 229 -13.24 18.46 56.44
N VAL A 230 -12.32 19.35 56.89
CA VAL A 230 -11.14 19.77 56.11
C VAL A 230 -10.14 18.61 55.98
N ALA A 231 -9.88 17.89 57.07
CA ALA A 231 -9.01 16.71 57.01
C ALA A 231 -9.62 15.59 56.16
N ALA A 232 -10.94 15.37 56.24
CA ALA A 232 -11.66 14.41 55.40
C ALA A 232 -11.53 14.79 53.90
N LEU A 233 -11.65 16.07 53.54
CA LEU A 233 -11.45 16.57 52.17
C LEU A 233 -10.00 16.33 51.68
N ALA A 234 -9.01 16.59 52.52
CA ALA A 234 -7.60 16.34 52.20
C ALA A 234 -7.31 14.85 51.99
N ARG A 235 -7.90 13.94 52.82
CA ARG A 235 -7.80 12.49 52.64
C ARG A 235 -8.46 12.03 51.34
N ALA A 236 -9.65 12.55 51.01
CA ALA A 236 -10.35 12.28 49.75
C ALA A 236 -9.52 12.73 48.51
N SER A 237 -8.95 13.93 48.56
CA SER A 237 -8.06 14.46 47.52
C SER A 237 -6.82 13.58 47.30
N ALA A 238 -6.20 13.11 48.40
CA ALA A 238 -5.05 12.18 48.30
C ALA A 238 -5.44 10.81 47.73
N ALA A 239 -6.62 10.28 48.11
CA ALA A 239 -7.16 9.03 47.55
C ALA A 239 -7.40 9.14 46.05
N ASP A 240 -7.96 10.26 45.61
CA ASP A 240 -8.20 10.57 44.19
C ASP A 240 -6.87 10.68 43.41
N GLY A 241 -5.83 11.29 44.01
CA GLY A 241 -4.47 11.33 43.43
C GLY A 241 -3.87 9.94 43.21
N ARG A 242 -4.03 9.02 44.23
CA ARG A 242 -3.60 7.61 44.09
C ARG A 242 -4.34 6.89 42.96
N ASN A 243 -5.67 7.10 42.89
CA ASN A 243 -6.47 6.47 41.82
C ASN A 243 -6.01 6.91 40.42
N ARG A 244 -5.80 8.21 40.20
CA ARG A 244 -5.28 8.73 38.93
C ARG A 244 -3.91 8.16 38.58
N GLN A 245 -3.01 8.07 39.54
CA GLN A 245 -1.69 7.49 39.29
C GLN A 245 -1.78 6.00 38.90
N ALA A 246 -2.56 5.20 39.63
CA ALA A 246 -2.74 3.79 39.32
C ALA A 246 -3.34 3.58 37.91
N GLN A 247 -4.33 4.39 37.55
CA GLN A 247 -4.92 4.38 36.23
C GLN A 247 -3.89 4.72 35.14
N GLN A 248 -3.11 5.80 35.33
CA GLN A 248 -2.08 6.20 34.36
C GLN A 248 -0.97 5.15 34.21
N GLN A 249 -0.58 4.52 35.32
CA GLN A 249 0.40 3.44 35.30
C GLN A 249 -0.12 2.24 34.50
N ALA A 250 -1.38 1.84 34.69
CA ALA A 250 -1.99 0.77 33.91
C ALA A 250 -2.02 1.09 32.39
N VAL A 251 -2.33 2.34 32.01
CA VAL A 251 -2.27 2.77 30.62
C VAL A 251 -0.87 2.62 30.04
N CYS A 252 0.17 3.04 30.79
CA CYS A 252 1.56 2.91 30.31
C CYS A 252 1.98 1.43 30.15
N GLU A 253 1.59 0.56 31.10
CA GLU A 253 1.85 -0.88 30.97
C GLU A 253 1.14 -1.49 29.76
N GLN A 254 -0.10 -1.08 29.46
CA GLN A 254 -0.82 -1.54 28.27
C GLN A 254 -0.11 -1.09 26.98
N GLN A 255 0.37 0.14 26.91
CA GLN A 255 1.13 0.64 25.77
C GLN A 255 2.45 -0.12 25.57
N LEU A 256 3.14 -0.47 26.65
CA LEU A 256 4.32 -1.33 26.58
C LEU A 256 4.00 -2.71 26.01
N LYS A 257 2.86 -3.32 26.40
CA LYS A 257 2.44 -4.61 25.80
C LYS A 257 2.15 -4.48 24.31
N GLY A 258 1.61 -3.33 23.87
CA GLY A 258 1.45 -3.02 22.45
C GLY A 258 2.79 -3.00 21.71
N LEU A 259 3.82 -2.36 22.27
CA LEU A 259 5.18 -2.37 21.70
C LEU A 259 5.79 -3.77 21.63
N VAL A 260 5.62 -4.59 22.69
CA VAL A 260 6.04 -6.01 22.70
C VAL A 260 5.39 -6.76 21.53
N ALA A 261 4.10 -6.57 21.32
CA ALA A 261 3.37 -7.24 20.24
C ALA A 261 3.84 -6.80 18.85
N LEU A 262 4.15 -5.51 18.66
CA LEU A 262 4.63 -4.95 17.38
C LEU A 262 6.06 -5.40 17.04
N THR A 263 6.94 -5.42 18.05
CA THR A 263 8.37 -5.68 17.83
C THR A 263 8.75 -7.16 17.99
N GLY A 264 7.87 -7.97 18.59
CA GLY A 264 8.16 -9.38 18.91
C GLY A 264 9.26 -9.57 19.97
N MET A 265 9.78 -8.48 20.53
CA MET A 265 10.83 -8.53 21.54
C MET A 265 10.27 -9.02 22.90
N SER A 266 11.11 -9.69 23.67
CA SER A 266 10.74 -9.99 25.05
C SER A 266 10.65 -8.69 25.88
N GLU A 267 9.69 -8.63 26.81
CA GLU A 267 9.49 -7.43 27.62
C GLU A 267 10.75 -6.98 28.40
N PRO A 268 11.55 -7.87 29.01
CA PRO A 268 12.78 -7.44 29.67
C PRO A 268 13.78 -6.76 28.73
N GLN A 269 13.96 -7.29 27.52
CA GLN A 269 14.83 -6.69 26.50
C GLN A 269 14.33 -5.33 26.05
N LEU A 270 13.01 -5.22 25.80
CA LEU A 270 12.40 -3.96 25.40
C LEU A 270 12.53 -2.89 26.50
N ARG A 271 12.28 -3.24 27.77
CA ARG A 271 12.47 -2.32 28.90
C ARG A 271 13.92 -1.84 29.03
N GLN A 272 14.88 -2.73 28.81
CA GLN A 272 16.30 -2.36 28.81
C GLN A 272 16.60 -1.35 27.67
N GLN A 273 16.22 -1.63 26.45
CA GLN A 273 16.41 -0.71 25.32
C GLN A 273 15.74 0.65 25.55
N LEU A 274 14.49 0.64 26.06
CA LEU A 274 13.76 1.87 26.37
C LEU A 274 14.44 2.72 27.47
N SER A 275 15.18 2.09 28.38
CA SER A 275 15.95 2.81 29.42
C SER A 275 17.20 3.52 28.87
N GLU A 276 17.70 3.08 27.70
CA GLU A 276 18.84 3.66 26.99
C GLU A 276 18.41 4.78 26.02
N ALA A 277 17.12 4.97 25.84
CA ALA A 277 16.57 5.93 24.90
C ALA A 277 16.95 7.38 25.27
N PRO A 278 17.32 8.21 24.29
CA PRO A 278 17.66 9.61 24.52
C PRO A 278 16.45 10.38 25.09
N PRO A 279 16.64 11.52 25.77
CA PRO A 279 15.53 12.32 26.28
C PRO A 279 14.53 12.66 25.18
N LEU A 280 13.23 12.75 25.54
CA LEU A 280 12.21 13.22 24.60
C LEU A 280 12.56 14.62 24.08
N PRO A 281 12.43 14.87 22.77
CA PRO A 281 12.69 16.18 22.21
C PRO A 281 11.72 17.21 22.80
N GLY A 282 12.26 18.34 23.23
CA GLY A 282 11.43 19.47 23.65
C GLY A 282 10.76 20.18 22.48
N HIS A 283 9.80 21.06 22.76
CA HIS A 283 9.07 21.79 21.72
C HIS A 283 9.98 22.58 20.76
N GLY A 284 11.08 23.15 21.23
CA GLY A 284 12.06 23.88 20.40
C GLY A 284 12.84 22.96 19.46
N ALA A 285 13.31 21.80 19.96
CA ALA A 285 14.01 20.82 19.14
C ALA A 285 13.12 20.27 18.04
N LEU A 286 11.85 20.00 18.36
CA LEU A 286 10.86 19.58 17.36
C LEU A 286 10.68 20.61 16.25
N GLN A 287 10.75 21.90 16.54
CA GLN A 287 10.56 22.95 15.54
C GLN A 287 11.67 22.95 14.47
N SER A 288 12.90 22.66 14.83
CA SER A 288 14.02 22.54 13.89
C SER A 288 14.00 21.22 13.10
N MET A 289 13.45 20.15 13.68
CA MET A 289 13.35 18.82 13.04
C MET A 289 12.17 18.69 12.08
N LEU A 290 11.10 19.48 12.33
CA LEU A 290 9.78 19.32 11.73
C LEU A 290 9.52 20.20 10.51
N SER A 291 10.53 20.68 9.89
CA SER A 291 10.36 21.68 8.88
C SER A 291 10.49 21.08 7.48
N VAL A 292 9.43 21.14 6.70
CA VAL A 292 9.39 20.72 5.30
C VAL A 292 9.00 21.95 4.47
N ARG A 293 9.85 22.35 3.51
CA ARG A 293 9.45 23.38 2.54
C ARG A 293 8.28 22.89 1.69
N ALA A 294 7.50 23.88 1.22
CA ALA A 294 6.41 23.64 0.28
C ALA A 294 6.83 22.62 -0.77
N LEU A 295 6.19 21.47 -0.75
CA LEU A 295 6.51 20.37 -1.64
C LEU A 295 5.67 20.53 -2.89
N PRO A 296 6.28 20.54 -4.09
CA PRO A 296 5.56 20.56 -5.35
C PRO A 296 4.69 19.30 -5.51
N ALA A 297 3.78 19.32 -6.48
CA ALA A 297 2.99 18.17 -6.90
C ALA A 297 3.82 16.90 -7.16
N ASP A 298 5.13 17.05 -7.44
CA ASP A 298 6.07 15.94 -7.64
C ASP A 298 6.18 14.98 -6.44
N VAL A 299 5.92 15.46 -5.21
CA VAL A 299 5.92 14.60 -4.01
C VAL A 299 4.76 13.62 -4.01
N ILE A 300 3.62 14.03 -4.55
CA ILE A 300 2.46 13.14 -4.64
C ILE A 300 2.78 11.93 -5.54
N ARG A 301 3.57 12.12 -6.59
CA ARG A 301 4.01 11.04 -7.47
C ARG A 301 4.96 10.05 -6.80
N GLN A 302 5.60 10.44 -5.70
CA GLN A 302 6.49 9.59 -4.90
C GLN A 302 5.74 8.80 -3.82
N ARG A 303 4.41 8.91 -3.77
CA ARG A 303 3.59 8.13 -2.84
C ARG A 303 3.35 6.73 -3.40
N PRO A 304 3.57 5.68 -2.62
CA PRO A 304 3.36 4.30 -3.08
C PRO A 304 1.89 4.00 -3.41
N ASP A 305 0.92 4.61 -2.71
CA ASP A 305 -0.51 4.44 -2.98
C ASP A 305 -0.95 5.11 -4.30
N VAL A 306 -0.40 6.27 -4.62
CA VAL A 306 -0.65 6.96 -5.90
C VAL A 306 -0.02 6.18 -7.07
N TYR A 307 1.23 5.74 -6.89
CA TYR A 307 1.91 4.90 -7.88
C TYR A 307 1.17 3.58 -8.11
N ARG A 308 0.70 2.94 -7.03
CA ARG A 308 -0.13 1.74 -7.10
C ARG A 308 -1.39 1.97 -7.93
N ALA A 309 -2.16 3.02 -7.62
CA ALA A 309 -3.38 3.34 -8.35
C ALA A 309 -3.12 3.67 -9.83
N GLN A 310 -1.96 4.24 -10.15
CA GLN A 310 -1.50 4.45 -11.52
C GLN A 310 -1.24 3.11 -12.23
N GLN A 311 -0.55 2.17 -11.59
CA GLN A 311 -0.28 0.85 -12.16
C GLN A 311 -1.58 0.04 -12.33
N ASP A 312 -2.50 0.09 -11.37
CA ASP A 312 -3.83 -0.54 -11.48
C ASP A 312 -4.63 0.02 -12.68
N LEU A 313 -4.53 1.32 -12.94
CA LEU A 313 -5.12 1.95 -14.14
C LEU A 313 -4.47 1.44 -15.43
N MET A 314 -3.14 1.30 -15.44
CA MET A 314 -2.41 0.74 -16.60
C MET A 314 -2.81 -0.71 -16.86
N ALA A 315 -2.88 -1.54 -15.82
CA ALA A 315 -3.33 -2.93 -15.93
C ALA A 315 -4.76 -3.04 -16.48
N ALA A 316 -5.67 -2.18 -16.00
CA ALA A 316 -7.04 -2.13 -16.48
C ALA A 316 -7.13 -1.69 -17.96
N ALA A 317 -6.31 -0.72 -18.39
CA ALA A 317 -6.24 -0.29 -19.78
C ALA A 317 -5.76 -1.41 -20.70
N GLU A 318 -4.73 -2.15 -20.31
CA GLU A 318 -4.25 -3.32 -21.06
C GLU A 318 -5.30 -4.44 -21.07
N GLY A 319 -6.08 -4.61 -20.00
CA GLY A 319 -7.23 -5.53 -19.93
C GLY A 319 -8.30 -5.23 -21.00
N VAL A 320 -8.50 -3.97 -21.36
CA VAL A 320 -9.36 -3.58 -22.50
C VAL A 320 -8.78 -4.12 -23.81
N HIS A 321 -7.47 -3.93 -24.04
CA HIS A 321 -6.81 -4.45 -25.25
C HIS A 321 -6.90 -5.98 -25.34
N VAL A 322 -6.68 -6.70 -24.24
CA VAL A 322 -6.85 -8.17 -24.17
C VAL A 322 -8.26 -8.58 -24.62
N SER A 323 -9.27 -7.93 -24.07
CA SER A 323 -10.68 -8.25 -24.34
C SER A 323 -11.08 -7.90 -25.78
N GLN A 324 -10.54 -6.82 -26.35
CA GLN A 324 -10.75 -6.42 -27.74
C GLN A 324 -10.03 -7.37 -28.71
N ALA A 325 -8.81 -7.83 -28.40
CA ALA A 325 -8.07 -8.80 -29.18
C ALA A 325 -8.84 -10.13 -29.33
N ALA A 326 -9.57 -10.56 -28.29
CA ALA A 326 -10.39 -11.75 -28.31
C ALA A 326 -11.59 -11.70 -29.29
N LEU A 327 -11.94 -10.53 -29.81
CA LEU A 327 -12.99 -10.37 -30.83
C LEU A 327 -12.49 -10.71 -32.25
N TRP A 328 -11.19 -10.86 -32.44
CA TRP A 328 -10.54 -11.11 -33.71
C TRP A 328 -10.16 -12.57 -33.90
N PRO A 329 -9.86 -13.04 -35.13
CA PRO A 329 -9.47 -14.42 -35.38
C PRO A 329 -8.20 -14.81 -34.61
N SER A 330 -8.20 -15.99 -33.97
CA SER A 330 -7.00 -16.57 -33.35
C SER A 330 -6.32 -17.54 -34.30
N LEU A 331 -4.99 -17.53 -34.36
CA LEU A 331 -4.17 -18.47 -35.14
C LEU A 331 -3.40 -19.37 -34.15
N SER A 332 -3.64 -20.67 -34.24
CA SER A 332 -2.88 -21.65 -33.48
C SER A 332 -2.10 -22.59 -34.39
N LEU A 333 -0.93 -22.97 -33.96
CA LEU A 333 -0.08 -23.98 -34.57
C LEU A 333 0.08 -25.14 -33.59
N SER A 334 -0.10 -26.34 -34.05
CA SER A 334 0.18 -27.56 -33.28
C SER A 334 1.12 -28.48 -34.04
N GLY A 335 1.71 -29.42 -33.34
CA GLY A 335 2.54 -30.47 -33.94
C GLY A 335 2.82 -31.57 -32.93
N ASN A 336 3.19 -32.73 -33.39
CA ASN A 336 3.54 -33.82 -32.51
C ASN A 336 4.59 -34.78 -33.13
N VAL A 337 5.27 -35.50 -32.25
CA VAL A 337 6.08 -36.66 -32.59
C VAL A 337 5.67 -37.75 -31.63
N MET A 338 5.04 -38.84 -32.17
CA MET A 338 4.42 -39.89 -31.37
C MET A 338 4.92 -41.28 -31.79
N ARG A 339 5.02 -42.16 -30.82
CA ARG A 339 5.15 -43.59 -31.00
C ARG A 339 3.84 -44.26 -30.56
N ASN A 340 3.21 -44.93 -31.50
CA ASN A 340 1.91 -45.59 -31.28
C ASN A 340 2.14 -47.10 -31.38
N ARG A 341 1.56 -47.88 -30.42
CA ARG A 341 1.55 -49.32 -30.44
C ARG A 341 0.10 -49.77 -30.30
N PHE A 342 -0.41 -50.44 -31.33
CA PHE A 342 -1.69 -51.11 -31.31
C PHE A 342 -1.51 -52.57 -30.99
N SER A 343 -2.34 -53.14 -30.10
CA SER A 343 -2.36 -54.56 -29.76
C SER A 343 -3.81 -55.01 -29.63
N GLY A 344 -4.27 -55.89 -30.52
CA GLY A 344 -5.65 -56.41 -30.53
C GLY A 344 -5.92 -57.35 -31.74
N GLY A 345 -6.84 -58.29 -31.59
CA GLY A 345 -7.25 -59.18 -32.67
C GLY A 345 -6.13 -60.03 -33.26
N GLY A 346 -5.08 -60.30 -32.51
CA GLY A 346 -3.89 -61.03 -33.03
C GLY A 346 -2.86 -60.15 -33.76
N THR A 347 -3.09 -58.86 -33.82
CA THR A 347 -2.24 -57.86 -34.49
C THR A 347 -1.48 -57.00 -33.44
N ASP A 348 -0.16 -56.88 -33.59
CA ASP A 348 0.69 -55.98 -32.80
C ASP A 348 1.48 -55.12 -33.78
N ILE A 349 1.17 -53.83 -33.86
CA ILE A 349 1.78 -52.88 -34.80
C ILE A 349 2.34 -51.72 -34.02
N THR A 350 3.60 -51.36 -34.28
CA THR A 350 4.24 -50.15 -33.75
C THR A 350 4.57 -49.19 -34.90
N LEU A 351 4.08 -47.94 -34.79
CA LEU A 351 4.24 -46.90 -35.76
C LEU A 351 4.81 -45.64 -35.09
N ASN A 352 5.76 -44.99 -35.76
CA ASN A 352 6.18 -43.63 -35.40
C ASN A 352 5.46 -42.67 -36.33
N SER A 353 4.87 -41.64 -35.75
CA SER A 353 4.18 -40.56 -36.47
C SER A 353 4.73 -39.20 -36.05
N TRP A 354 4.73 -38.29 -37.00
CA TRP A 354 5.02 -36.88 -36.72
C TRP A 354 4.09 -36.02 -37.53
N SER A 355 3.76 -34.84 -37.01
CA SER A 355 3.03 -33.81 -37.71
C SER A 355 3.51 -32.44 -37.39
N VAL A 356 3.52 -31.55 -38.40
CA VAL A 356 3.61 -30.10 -38.25
C VAL A 356 2.31 -29.51 -38.78
N GLY A 357 1.53 -28.91 -37.90
CA GLY A 357 0.15 -28.54 -38.18
C GLY A 357 -0.82 -29.37 -37.32
N PRO A 358 -2.13 -29.07 -37.38
CA PRO A 358 -2.74 -28.06 -38.26
C PRO A 358 -2.41 -26.64 -37.88
N PHE A 359 -2.38 -25.76 -38.90
CA PHE A 359 -2.54 -24.31 -38.70
C PHE A 359 -4.04 -24.05 -38.63
N THR A 360 -4.51 -23.63 -37.47
CA THR A 360 -5.97 -23.45 -37.26
C THR A 360 -6.23 -21.94 -37.07
N LEU A 361 -6.94 -21.33 -38.01
CA LEU A 361 -7.52 -20.01 -37.90
C LEU A 361 -8.96 -20.14 -37.41
N SER A 362 -9.26 -19.64 -36.23
CA SER A 362 -10.57 -19.69 -35.60
C SER A 362 -11.15 -18.31 -35.40
N LEU A 363 -12.37 -18.09 -35.93
CA LEU A 363 -13.14 -16.86 -35.72
C LEU A 363 -14.54 -17.26 -35.23
N PRO A 364 -14.95 -16.84 -34.02
CA PRO A 364 -16.30 -17.04 -33.54
C PRO A 364 -17.28 -16.18 -34.35
N LEU A 365 -18.18 -16.80 -35.08
CA LEU A 365 -19.22 -16.13 -35.88
C LEU A 365 -20.54 -15.95 -35.10
N LEU A 366 -20.91 -16.95 -34.28
CA LEU A 366 -22.06 -16.93 -33.39
C LEU A 366 -21.61 -16.84 -31.92
N GLY A 367 -22.45 -16.28 -31.06
CA GLY A 367 -22.12 -16.12 -29.63
C GLY A 367 -21.13 -15.01 -29.33
N ARG A 368 -20.90 -14.05 -30.23
CA ARG A 368 -20.01 -12.88 -30.05
C ARG A 368 -20.51 -11.92 -28.99
N GLU A 369 -21.78 -12.03 -28.57
CA GLU A 369 -22.38 -11.20 -27.52
C GLU A 369 -21.61 -11.36 -26.21
N GLY A 370 -21.19 -12.60 -25.88
CA GLY A 370 -20.38 -12.87 -24.70
C GLY A 370 -19.02 -12.17 -24.72
N LEU A 371 -18.33 -12.19 -25.88
CA LEU A 371 -17.03 -11.50 -26.05
C LEU A 371 -17.18 -9.98 -26.02
N ARG A 372 -18.26 -9.44 -26.62
CA ARG A 372 -18.56 -8.00 -26.56
C ARG A 372 -18.91 -7.57 -25.13
N ALA A 373 -19.68 -8.37 -24.40
CA ALA A 373 -19.97 -8.10 -23.00
C ALA A 373 -18.69 -8.10 -22.14
N GLN A 374 -17.73 -9.00 -22.42
CA GLN A 374 -16.43 -9.00 -21.74
C GLN A 374 -15.62 -7.73 -22.05
N ALA A 375 -15.59 -7.28 -23.32
CA ALA A 375 -14.94 -6.05 -23.70
C ALA A 375 -15.58 -4.83 -23.02
N SER A 376 -16.92 -4.75 -23.02
CA SER A 376 -17.64 -3.68 -22.31
C SER A 376 -17.40 -3.71 -20.80
N ALA A 377 -17.30 -4.90 -20.19
CA ALA A 377 -16.94 -5.02 -18.78
C ALA A 377 -15.50 -4.59 -18.50
N ALA A 378 -14.56 -4.83 -19.43
CA ALA A 378 -13.18 -4.35 -19.32
C ALA A 378 -13.11 -2.82 -19.42
N GLU A 379 -13.87 -2.20 -20.33
CA GLU A 379 -14.00 -0.73 -20.44
C GLU A 379 -14.57 -0.12 -19.15
N ALA A 380 -15.60 -0.74 -18.57
CA ALA A 380 -16.15 -0.28 -17.29
C ALA A 380 -15.13 -0.39 -16.13
N ARG A 381 -14.31 -1.45 -16.11
CA ARG A 381 -13.21 -1.57 -15.12
C ARG A 381 -12.14 -0.49 -15.31
N TYR A 382 -11.78 -0.19 -16.55
CA TYR A 382 -10.87 0.91 -16.86
C TYR A 382 -11.40 2.26 -16.36
N GLU A 383 -12.68 2.59 -16.64
CA GLU A 383 -13.30 3.81 -16.11
C GLU A 383 -13.32 3.86 -14.59
N ALA A 384 -13.60 2.71 -13.94
CA ALA A 384 -13.56 2.62 -12.48
C ALA A 384 -12.14 2.86 -11.94
N ALA A 385 -11.11 2.27 -12.56
CA ALA A 385 -9.72 2.49 -12.19
C ALA A 385 -9.28 3.94 -12.39
N ALA A 386 -9.71 4.61 -13.47
CA ALA A 386 -9.45 6.02 -13.71
C ALA A 386 -10.05 6.93 -12.62
N ARG A 387 -11.29 6.63 -12.21
CA ARG A 387 -11.94 7.35 -11.09
C ARG A 387 -11.27 7.08 -9.76
N ALA A 388 -10.82 5.85 -9.52
CA ALA A 388 -10.07 5.47 -8.31
C ALA A 388 -8.73 6.21 -8.25
N TYR A 389 -7.97 6.26 -9.34
CA TYR A 389 -6.74 7.05 -9.43
C TYR A 389 -6.96 8.53 -9.10
N ALA A 390 -7.98 9.16 -9.72
CA ALA A 390 -8.33 10.55 -9.44
C ALA A 390 -8.76 10.77 -7.97
N ALA A 391 -9.44 9.80 -7.35
CA ALA A 391 -9.80 9.87 -5.94
C ALA A 391 -8.57 9.76 -5.04
N THR A 392 -7.64 8.85 -5.35
CA THR A 392 -6.37 8.68 -4.62
C THR A 392 -5.52 9.96 -4.68
N LEU A 393 -5.44 10.60 -5.84
CA LEU A 393 -4.75 11.90 -5.98
C LEU A 393 -5.36 12.98 -5.09
N ARG A 394 -6.69 13.13 -5.11
CA ARG A 394 -7.37 14.13 -4.25
C ARG A 394 -7.17 13.84 -2.76
N GLN A 395 -7.23 12.55 -2.38
CA GLN A 395 -6.98 12.14 -1.00
C GLN A 395 -5.54 12.43 -0.58
N ALA A 396 -4.56 12.16 -1.43
CA ALA A 396 -3.16 12.43 -1.17
C ALA A 396 -2.90 13.94 -0.95
N VAL A 397 -3.51 14.80 -1.77
CA VAL A 397 -3.44 16.26 -1.58
C VAL A 397 -4.08 16.66 -0.24
N ALA A 398 -5.27 16.15 0.06
CA ALA A 398 -5.98 16.49 1.28
C ALA A 398 -5.19 16.08 2.54
N GLU A 399 -4.56 14.91 2.55
CA GLU A 399 -3.74 14.42 3.67
C GLU A 399 -2.52 15.30 3.93
N VAL A 400 -1.83 15.72 2.88
CA VAL A 400 -0.69 16.65 3.02
C VAL A 400 -1.15 18.01 3.54
N GLU A 401 -2.21 18.60 2.94
CA GLU A 401 -2.77 19.89 3.38
C GLU A 401 -3.24 19.84 4.86
N GLN A 402 -3.96 18.78 5.24
CA GLN A 402 -4.38 18.58 6.63
C GLN A 402 -3.21 18.48 7.59
N SER A 403 -2.16 17.75 7.20
CA SER A 403 -0.95 17.62 8.01
C SER A 403 -0.20 18.96 8.17
N LEU A 404 -0.13 19.77 7.13
CA LEU A 404 0.48 21.10 7.17
C LEU A 404 -0.33 22.07 8.05
N VAL A 405 -1.66 22.07 7.93
CA VAL A 405 -2.54 22.87 8.79
C VAL A 405 -2.39 22.45 10.25
N ALA A 406 -2.37 21.15 10.54
CA ALA A 406 -2.17 20.64 11.89
C ALA A 406 -0.84 21.13 12.48
N GLN A 407 0.26 21.01 11.73
CA GLN A 407 1.59 21.48 12.16
C GLN A 407 1.60 22.98 12.44
N SER A 408 1.01 23.79 11.59
CA SER A 408 0.93 25.25 11.77
C SER A 408 0.14 25.62 13.04
N SER A 409 -1.03 25.01 13.24
CA SER A 409 -1.84 25.21 14.45
C SER A 409 -1.10 24.81 15.72
N LEU A 410 -0.44 23.66 15.70
CA LEU A 410 0.31 23.14 16.84
C LEU A 410 1.51 24.04 17.20
N ALA A 411 2.20 24.61 16.20
CA ALA A 411 3.30 25.55 16.42
C ALA A 411 2.81 26.81 17.14
N ALA A 412 1.66 27.37 16.74
CA ALA A 412 1.07 28.55 17.39
C ALA A 412 0.67 28.32 18.85
N ARG A 413 0.32 27.06 19.22
CA ARG A 413 -0.11 26.70 20.59
C ARG A 413 1.05 26.55 21.59
N VAL A 414 2.30 26.40 21.12
CA VAL A 414 3.45 26.11 21.99
C VAL A 414 3.68 27.22 22.99
N GLU A 415 3.73 28.48 22.56
CA GLU A 415 3.99 29.65 23.42
C GLU A 415 2.87 29.85 24.44
N ALA A 416 1.61 29.74 24.00
CA ALA A 416 0.46 29.87 24.89
C ALA A 416 0.47 28.77 25.97
N THR A 417 0.76 27.52 25.60
CA THR A 417 0.86 26.41 26.55
C THR A 417 2.01 26.62 27.55
N ALA A 418 3.19 27.05 27.07
CA ALA A 418 4.34 27.34 27.95
C ALA A 418 4.01 28.46 28.94
N THR A 419 3.35 29.52 28.49
CA THR A 419 2.92 30.64 29.36
C THR A 419 1.92 30.16 30.42
N ALA A 420 0.96 29.29 30.04
CA ALA A 420 -0.01 28.72 31.00
C ALA A 420 0.68 27.84 32.06
N VAL A 421 1.60 26.96 31.63
CA VAL A 421 2.35 26.07 32.55
C VAL A 421 3.16 26.91 33.56
N ASP A 422 3.91 27.91 33.11
CA ASP A 422 4.70 28.79 33.97
C ASP A 422 3.80 29.63 34.92
N GLY A 423 2.71 30.18 34.39
CA GLY A 423 1.75 30.97 35.19
C GLY A 423 1.10 30.15 36.31
N TYR A 424 0.59 28.98 35.99
CA TYR A 424 -0.06 28.11 37.00
C TYR A 424 0.96 27.51 37.98
N ASP A 425 2.19 27.25 37.55
CA ASP A 425 3.24 26.81 38.46
C ASP A 425 3.61 27.88 39.49
N ARG A 426 3.78 29.14 39.08
CA ARG A 426 3.99 30.27 40.00
C ARG A 426 2.80 30.48 40.95
N SER A 427 1.57 30.36 40.43
CA SER A 427 0.34 30.49 41.22
C SER A 427 0.26 29.41 42.29
N LEU A 428 0.52 28.14 41.91
CA LEU A 428 0.53 27.03 42.87
C LEU A 428 1.60 27.24 43.97
N ARG A 429 2.83 27.57 43.62
CA ARG A 429 3.90 27.83 44.61
C ARG A 429 3.52 28.97 45.58
N ALA A 430 2.94 30.03 45.08
CA ALA A 430 2.49 31.15 45.94
C ALA A 430 1.35 30.71 46.87
N THR A 431 0.38 29.95 46.36
CA THR A 431 -0.74 29.43 47.14
C THR A 431 -0.30 28.39 48.18
N GLU A 432 0.66 27.51 47.85
CA GLU A 432 1.29 26.57 48.81
C GLU A 432 2.02 27.32 49.92
N ALA A 433 2.73 28.41 49.61
CA ALA A 433 3.42 29.25 50.62
C ALA A 433 2.40 29.90 51.56
N ARG A 434 1.30 30.50 51.03
CA ARG A 434 0.22 31.09 51.83
C ARG A 434 -0.53 30.05 52.66
N TYR A 435 -0.80 28.87 52.11
CA TYR A 435 -1.43 27.77 52.86
C TYR A 435 -0.62 27.31 54.06
N ARG A 436 0.69 27.16 53.91
CA ARG A 436 1.61 26.76 55.01
C ARG A 436 1.59 27.72 56.21
N VAL A 437 1.33 28.99 55.98
CA VAL A 437 1.27 30.03 57.03
C VAL A 437 -0.18 30.40 57.41
N GLY A 438 -1.19 29.64 56.95
CA GLY A 438 -2.58 29.85 57.29
C GLY A 438 -3.29 31.01 56.54
N LEU A 439 -2.66 31.59 55.53
CA LEU A 439 -3.20 32.70 54.75
C LEU A 439 -3.97 32.28 53.49
N ALA A 440 -4.09 31.00 53.23
CA ALA A 440 -4.96 30.41 52.21
C ALA A 440 -5.65 29.18 52.78
N ASN A 441 -6.85 28.83 52.29
CA ASN A 441 -7.57 27.65 52.68
C ASN A 441 -7.27 26.45 51.77
N LEU A 442 -7.72 25.25 52.16
CA LEU A 442 -7.51 24.02 51.42
C LEU A 442 -8.16 24.06 50.03
N ASN A 443 -9.35 24.70 49.88
CA ASN A 443 -10.01 24.79 48.59
C ASN A 443 -9.20 25.63 47.58
N GLU A 444 -8.61 26.74 48.03
CA GLU A 444 -7.70 27.57 47.19
C GLU A 444 -6.47 26.74 46.74
N LEU A 445 -5.91 25.94 47.64
CA LEU A 445 -4.78 25.08 47.32
C LEU A 445 -5.17 23.96 46.31
N GLU A 446 -6.29 23.30 46.51
CA GLU A 446 -6.78 22.26 45.61
C GLU A 446 -7.13 22.81 44.23
N GLU A 447 -7.68 24.03 44.14
CA GLU A 447 -7.95 24.69 42.88
C GLU A 447 -6.65 25.04 42.12
N ALA A 448 -5.65 25.59 42.81
CA ALA A 448 -4.35 25.90 42.22
C ALA A 448 -3.65 24.60 41.70
N ARG A 449 -3.75 23.47 42.42
CA ARG A 449 -3.25 22.16 41.98
C ARG A 449 -3.98 21.66 40.76
N ARG A 450 -5.30 21.77 40.72
CA ARG A 450 -6.12 21.33 39.59
C ARG A 450 -5.72 22.08 38.33
N LEU A 451 -5.54 23.39 38.42
CA LEU A 451 -5.10 24.21 37.28
C LEU A 451 -3.67 23.86 36.81
N LYS A 452 -2.76 23.65 37.75
CA LYS A 452 -1.39 23.24 37.42
C LYS A 452 -1.35 21.86 36.76
N LEU A 453 -2.06 20.87 37.32
CA LEU A 453 -2.14 19.52 36.76
C LEU A 453 -2.74 19.54 35.34
N ALA A 454 -3.79 20.35 35.13
CA ALA A 454 -4.40 20.51 33.83
C ALA A 454 -3.44 21.12 32.81
N ALA A 455 -2.68 22.15 33.20
CA ALA A 455 -1.69 22.79 32.32
C ALA A 455 -0.50 21.85 31.97
N ASP A 456 0.01 21.10 32.96
CA ASP A 456 1.09 20.13 32.70
C ASP A 456 0.61 19.01 31.77
N SER A 457 -0.59 18.48 32.02
CA SER A 457 -1.19 17.45 31.18
C SER A 457 -1.44 17.98 29.76
N ALA A 458 -1.89 19.21 29.62
CA ALA A 458 -2.07 19.86 28.30
C ALA A 458 -0.73 20.03 27.56
N SER A 459 0.38 20.30 28.29
CA SER A 459 1.72 20.39 27.69
C SER A 459 2.19 19.01 27.17
N VAL A 460 1.94 17.93 27.91
CA VAL A 460 2.27 16.57 27.46
C VAL A 460 1.40 16.20 26.25
N ALA A 461 0.10 16.49 26.28
CA ALA A 461 -0.81 16.25 25.18
C ALA A 461 -0.40 17.03 23.91
N LEU A 462 -0.03 18.31 24.03
CA LEU A 462 0.46 19.10 22.90
C LEU A 462 1.73 18.48 22.28
N LEU A 463 2.64 17.98 23.09
CA LEU A 463 3.84 17.30 22.60
C LEU A 463 3.48 16.01 21.85
N GLN A 464 2.51 15.27 22.36
CA GLN A 464 1.97 14.06 21.69
C GLN A 464 1.34 14.40 20.36
N GLU A 465 0.44 15.40 20.32
CA GLU A 465 -0.20 15.86 19.09
C GLU A 465 0.84 16.27 18.04
N ARG A 466 1.90 16.98 18.45
CA ARG A 466 2.99 17.40 17.53
C ARG A 466 3.74 16.22 16.93
N ILE A 467 4.10 15.23 17.75
CA ILE A 467 4.79 14.03 17.28
C ILE A 467 3.88 13.23 16.34
N GLN A 468 2.60 13.07 16.69
CA GLN A 468 1.62 12.36 15.84
C GLN A 468 1.40 13.06 14.50
N ALA A 469 1.22 14.38 14.50
CA ALA A 469 1.07 15.16 13.28
C ALA A 469 2.30 15.07 12.37
N TRP A 470 3.47 14.92 12.97
CA TRP A 470 4.72 14.72 12.27
C TRP A 470 4.82 13.33 11.62
N ILE A 471 4.47 12.28 12.35
CA ILE A 471 4.41 10.92 11.82
C ILE A 471 3.36 10.85 10.69
N ALA A 472 2.21 11.51 10.87
CA ALA A 472 1.17 11.61 9.84
C ALA A 472 1.69 12.30 8.56
N LEU A 473 2.47 13.37 8.70
CA LEU A 473 3.09 14.04 7.56
C LEU A 473 4.08 13.11 6.83
N TYR A 474 4.90 12.35 7.56
CA TYR A 474 5.79 11.34 6.97
C TYR A 474 5.02 10.33 6.10
N VAL A 475 3.91 9.79 6.61
CA VAL A 475 3.05 8.87 5.86
C VAL A 475 2.43 9.57 4.66
N ALA A 476 1.90 10.79 4.84
CA ALA A 476 1.28 11.58 3.77
C ALA A 476 2.25 11.93 2.63
N LEU A 477 3.55 12.01 2.94
CA LEU A 477 4.62 12.22 1.95
C LEU A 477 5.11 10.93 1.30
N GLY A 478 4.57 9.75 1.67
CA GLY A 478 4.91 8.47 1.09
C GLY A 478 6.17 7.81 1.66
N GLY A 479 6.71 8.31 2.79
CA GLY A 479 7.82 7.68 3.50
C GLY A 479 9.13 7.57 2.73
N GLY A 480 9.32 8.35 1.64
CA GLY A 480 10.52 8.33 0.80
C GLY A 480 10.53 7.25 -0.28
N PHE A 481 9.37 6.75 -0.69
CA PHE A 481 9.27 5.83 -1.81
C PHE A 481 9.79 6.46 -3.12
N ASP A 482 10.69 5.75 -3.81
CA ASP A 482 11.17 6.12 -5.15
C ASP A 482 10.82 4.98 -6.13
N PRO A 483 9.89 5.19 -7.08
CA PRO A 483 9.52 4.18 -8.07
C PRO A 483 10.70 3.65 -8.90
N ARG A 484 11.76 4.46 -9.08
CA ARG A 484 12.94 4.08 -9.87
C ARG A 484 13.85 3.11 -9.12
N GLN A 485 13.90 3.24 -7.78
CA GLN A 485 14.70 2.35 -6.93
C GLN A 485 13.94 1.05 -6.63
N ALA A 486 12.62 1.07 -6.61
CA ALA A 486 11.79 -0.11 -6.41
C ALA A 486 12.01 -1.19 -7.50
N LEU A 487 12.37 -0.78 -8.71
CA LEU A 487 12.66 -1.66 -9.85
C LEU A 487 14.14 -2.09 -9.94
N SER A 488 15.05 -1.49 -9.15
CA SER A 488 16.51 -1.71 -9.23
C SER A 488 17.09 -2.55 -8.09
N GLN A 489 16.29 -2.93 -7.09
CA GLN A 489 16.74 -3.75 -5.95
C GLN A 489 16.45 -5.25 -6.15
N GLU A 490 16.38 -5.67 -7.42
CA GLU A 490 16.33 -7.07 -7.84
C GLU A 490 17.75 -7.55 -8.24
#